data_c8c1f4c1de24344d1a19db4ce7bd8a80
#
_entry.id   c8c1f4c1de24344d1a19db4ce7bd8a80
#
_cell.length_a   1.000
_cell.length_b   1.000
_cell.length_c   1.000
_cell.angle_alpha   90.00
_cell.angle_beta   90.00
_cell.angle_gamma   90.00
#
_symmetry.space_group_name_H-M   'P 1'
#
loop_
_entity.id
_entity.type
_entity.pdbx_description
1 polymer ?
#
loop_
_entity_poly.entity_id
_entity_poly.type
_entity_poly.pdbx_seq_one_letter_code
_entity_poly.pdbx_strand_id
1 'polypeptide(L)'
;MTLADRVLVDASVAIKWVVDEGGSAEAALLLDRRLLAPDLLCTECADILRKMARRREITSEEADIAARALESADLELVAMRPYLAAATALAIALDHPASDCVYVAIAAELAVPLVTADERWVKKLRQHPGGLRCPVVALTEVSSLL
;
A
#
# COMPACT_ATOMS: atom_id res chain seq x y z
N MET A 1 -19.85 -7.27 3.60
CA MET A 1 -18.66 -6.82 4.35
C MET A 1 -18.46 -5.34 4.14
N THR A 2 -18.17 -4.61 5.17
CA THR A 2 -17.81 -3.19 5.12
C THR A 2 -16.33 -3.01 5.40
N LEU A 3 -15.74 -1.95 4.86
CA LEU A 3 -14.33 -1.64 5.10
C LEU A 3 -14.14 -1.16 6.55
N ALA A 4 -13.11 -1.67 7.21
CA ALA A 4 -12.77 -1.28 8.57
C ALA A 4 -12.36 0.19 8.65
N ASP A 5 -12.46 0.78 9.85
CA ASP A 5 -12.03 2.16 10.09
C ASP A 5 -10.51 2.33 9.94
N ARG A 6 -9.72 1.34 10.40
CA ARG A 6 -8.26 1.31 10.21
C ARG A 6 -7.91 0.47 9.01
N VAL A 7 -7.09 1.01 8.13
CA VAL A 7 -6.70 0.37 6.86
C VAL A 7 -5.21 0.54 6.64
N LEU A 8 -4.54 -0.51 6.24
CA LEU A 8 -3.14 -0.42 5.82
C LEU A 8 -3.09 -0.34 4.30
N VAL A 9 -2.35 0.64 3.78
CA VAL A 9 -2.22 0.89 2.34
C VAL A 9 -0.78 0.69 1.90
N ASP A 10 -0.58 0.31 0.65
CA ASP A 10 0.75 0.25 0.07
C ASP A 10 1.05 1.49 -0.80
N ALA A 11 2.26 1.53 -1.34
CA ALA A 11 2.70 2.67 -2.15
C ALA A 11 1.87 2.83 -3.42
N SER A 12 1.34 1.75 -3.98
CA SER A 12 0.50 1.81 -5.18
C SER A 12 -0.80 2.60 -4.95
N VAL A 13 -1.28 2.62 -3.72
CA VAL A 13 -2.46 3.42 -3.31
C VAL A 13 -2.04 4.83 -2.94
N ALA A 14 -1.05 4.98 -2.06
CA ALA A 14 -0.63 6.29 -1.55
C ALA A 14 -0.21 7.26 -2.65
N ILE A 15 0.48 6.77 -3.67
CA ILE A 15 0.90 7.61 -4.79
C ILE A 15 -0.28 8.25 -5.52
N LYS A 16 -1.43 7.61 -5.53
CA LYS A 16 -2.64 8.10 -6.21
C LYS A 16 -3.30 9.27 -5.50
N TRP A 17 -2.93 9.54 -4.25
CA TRP A 17 -3.38 10.74 -3.53
C TRP A 17 -2.67 12.00 -4.01
N VAL A 18 -1.47 11.86 -4.55
CA VAL A 18 -0.58 12.99 -4.89
C VAL A 18 -0.27 13.09 -6.38
N VAL A 19 -0.63 12.06 -7.15
CA VAL A 19 -0.52 12.04 -8.61
C VAL A 19 -1.87 11.61 -9.16
N ASP A 20 -2.39 12.39 -10.12
CA ASP A 20 -3.66 12.06 -10.78
C ASP A 20 -3.41 10.97 -11.82
N GLU A 21 -3.96 9.79 -11.55
CA GLU A 21 -3.84 8.63 -12.43
C GLU A 21 -5.05 7.70 -12.25
N GLY A 22 -5.09 6.60 -12.98
CA GLY A 22 -6.14 5.60 -12.83
C GLY A 22 -6.23 5.09 -11.39
N GLY A 23 -7.41 5.14 -10.80
CA GLY A 23 -7.66 4.73 -9.42
C GLY A 23 -7.56 5.85 -8.38
N SER A 24 -7.21 7.07 -8.78
CA SER A 24 -7.11 8.21 -7.85
C SER A 24 -8.42 8.53 -7.14
N ALA A 25 -9.55 8.38 -7.83
CA ALA A 25 -10.87 8.59 -7.22
C ALA A 25 -11.14 7.56 -6.11
N GLU A 26 -10.84 6.29 -6.35
CA GLU A 26 -10.99 5.22 -5.38
C GLU A 26 -10.03 5.38 -4.20
N ALA A 27 -8.78 5.77 -4.47
CA ALA A 27 -7.80 6.04 -3.43
C ALA A 27 -8.24 7.19 -2.53
N ALA A 28 -8.86 8.23 -3.08
CA ALA A 28 -9.38 9.36 -2.31
C ALA A 28 -10.49 8.93 -1.33
N LEU A 29 -11.26 7.90 -1.65
CA LEU A 29 -12.30 7.38 -0.77
C LEU A 29 -11.75 6.84 0.57
N LEU A 30 -10.46 6.53 0.63
CA LEU A 30 -9.81 6.01 1.83
C LEU A 30 -9.37 7.12 2.80
N LEU A 31 -9.35 8.38 2.35
CA LEU A 31 -8.78 9.48 3.13
C LEU A 31 -9.55 9.81 4.42
N ASP A 32 -10.77 9.34 4.56
CA ASP A 32 -11.56 9.49 5.79
C ASP A 32 -11.30 8.34 6.79
N ARG A 33 -10.49 7.36 6.42
CA ARG A 33 -10.10 6.25 7.29
C ARG A 33 -8.82 6.57 8.07
N ARG A 34 -8.58 5.81 9.13
CA ARG A 34 -7.30 5.81 9.84
C ARG A 34 -6.31 4.98 9.05
N LEU A 35 -5.39 5.66 8.38
CA LEU A 35 -4.47 5.05 7.42
C LEU A 35 -3.14 4.70 8.06
N LEU A 36 -2.64 3.51 7.76
CA LEU A 36 -1.36 3.01 8.23
C LEU A 36 -0.55 2.50 7.04
N ALA A 37 0.76 2.56 7.18
CA ALA A 37 1.70 1.93 6.24
C ALA A 37 3.02 1.65 6.94
N PRO A 38 3.81 0.68 6.47
CA PRO A 38 5.21 0.56 6.93
C PRO A 38 6.00 1.82 6.54
N ASP A 39 7.01 2.13 7.32
CA ASP A 39 7.95 3.23 6.99
C ASP A 39 8.67 3.00 5.65
N LEU A 40 8.76 1.77 5.18
CA LEU A 40 9.20 1.39 3.83
C LEU A 40 8.46 2.16 2.73
N LEU A 41 7.19 2.50 2.95
CA LEU A 41 6.36 3.22 1.97
C LEU A 41 7.03 4.50 1.48
N CYS A 42 7.75 5.20 2.35
CA CYS A 42 8.43 6.45 1.99
C CYS A 42 9.41 6.26 0.83
N THR A 43 10.28 5.25 0.93
CA THR A 43 11.25 4.95 -0.12
C THR A 43 10.57 4.43 -1.38
N GLU A 44 9.55 3.62 -1.23
CA GLU A 44 8.81 3.09 -2.39
C GLU A 44 8.09 4.19 -3.16
N CYS A 45 7.44 5.12 -2.47
CA CYS A 45 6.82 6.28 -3.13
C CYS A 45 7.86 7.17 -3.81
N ALA A 46 9.00 7.43 -3.17
CA ALA A 46 10.09 8.19 -3.78
C ALA A 46 10.57 7.53 -5.06
N ASP A 47 10.70 6.22 -5.08
CA ASP A 47 11.13 5.48 -6.26
C ASP A 47 10.09 5.49 -7.38
N ILE A 48 8.81 5.42 -7.05
CA ILE A 48 7.72 5.56 -8.02
C ILE A 48 7.78 6.95 -8.68
N LEU A 49 7.90 8.01 -7.88
CA LEU A 49 8.00 9.38 -8.39
C LEU A 49 9.23 9.57 -9.29
N ARG A 50 10.36 8.99 -8.91
CA ARG A 50 11.58 9.00 -9.72
C ARG A 50 11.34 8.36 -11.11
N LYS A 51 10.70 7.19 -11.12
CA LYS A 51 10.40 6.47 -12.37
C LYS A 51 9.44 7.26 -13.26
N MET A 52 8.42 7.89 -12.67
CA MET A 52 7.47 8.72 -13.39
C MET A 52 8.16 9.94 -14.01
N ALA A 53 9.04 10.60 -13.28
CA ALA A 53 9.81 11.72 -13.79
C ALA A 53 10.75 11.29 -14.93
N ARG A 54 11.42 10.15 -14.77
CA ARG A 54 12.30 9.60 -15.81
C ARG A 54 11.55 9.27 -17.10
N ARG A 55 10.31 8.78 -16.98
CA ARG A 55 9.43 8.49 -18.11
C ARG A 55 8.74 9.73 -18.68
N ARG A 56 8.99 10.89 -18.09
CA ARG A 56 8.38 12.18 -18.46
C ARG A 56 6.84 12.17 -18.30
N GLU A 57 6.33 11.36 -17.41
CA GLU A 57 4.92 11.38 -17.03
C GLU A 57 4.61 12.56 -16.11
N ILE A 58 5.60 12.98 -15.33
CA ILE A 58 5.56 14.18 -14.48
C ILE A 58 6.89 14.92 -14.60
N THR A 59 6.89 16.21 -14.26
CA THR A 59 8.12 17.01 -14.16
C THR A 59 8.81 16.76 -12.82
N SER A 60 10.10 17.15 -12.71
CA SER A 60 10.83 17.10 -11.45
C SER A 60 10.17 17.98 -10.37
N GLU A 61 9.60 19.11 -10.76
CA GLU A 61 8.87 20.00 -9.85
C GLU A 61 7.59 19.37 -9.35
N GLU A 62 6.85 18.73 -10.24
CA GLU A 62 5.64 17.97 -9.86
C GLU A 62 5.98 16.81 -8.92
N ALA A 63 7.10 16.12 -9.16
CA ALA A 63 7.58 15.06 -8.26
C ALA A 63 7.92 15.61 -6.87
N ASP A 64 8.55 16.78 -6.78
CA ASP A 64 8.87 17.42 -5.51
C ASP A 64 7.59 17.81 -4.75
N ILE A 65 6.62 18.40 -5.44
CA ILE A 65 5.33 18.74 -4.84
C ILE A 65 4.62 17.50 -4.29
N ALA A 66 4.59 16.42 -5.07
CA ALA A 66 3.99 15.16 -4.67
C ALA A 66 4.68 14.55 -3.44
N ALA A 67 6.02 14.56 -3.42
CA ALA A 67 6.79 14.06 -2.29
C ALA A 67 6.52 14.85 -1.01
N ARG A 68 6.45 16.18 -1.10
CA ARG A 68 6.14 17.04 0.06
C ARG A 68 4.72 16.81 0.56
N ALA A 69 3.77 16.56 -0.34
CA ALA A 69 2.41 16.23 0.06
C ALA A 69 2.37 14.91 0.84
N LEU A 70 3.17 13.92 0.44
CA LEU A 70 3.28 12.64 1.17
C LEU A 70 3.95 12.81 2.54
N GLU A 71 4.95 13.71 2.64
CA GLU A 71 5.60 14.02 3.92
C GLU A 71 4.60 14.50 4.98
N SER A 72 3.56 15.21 4.56
CA SER A 72 2.55 15.78 5.44
C SER A 72 1.21 15.05 5.44
N ALA A 73 1.13 13.91 4.76
CA ALA A 73 -0.09 13.12 4.74
C ALA A 73 -0.47 12.59 6.14
N ASP A 74 -1.76 12.55 6.43
CA ASP A 74 -2.28 11.98 7.67
C ASP A 74 -2.23 10.44 7.59
N LEU A 75 -1.05 9.91 7.79
CA LEU A 75 -0.71 8.50 7.62
C LEU A 75 0.21 8.07 8.76
N GLU A 76 -0.21 7.08 9.54
CA GLU A 76 0.62 6.50 10.59
C GLU A 76 1.65 5.56 9.96
N LEU A 77 2.93 5.83 10.19
CA LEU A 77 4.00 4.95 9.73
C LEU A 77 4.39 3.96 10.83
N VAL A 78 4.40 2.68 10.47
CA VAL A 78 4.74 1.58 11.36
C VAL A 78 6.17 1.15 11.07
N ALA A 79 6.99 1.02 12.12
CA ALA A 79 8.36 0.54 11.97
C ALA A 79 8.36 -0.90 11.45
N MET A 80 9.08 -1.14 10.37
CA MET A 80 9.09 -2.46 9.74
C MET A 80 10.01 -3.47 10.42
N ARG A 81 10.98 -3.02 11.21
CA ARG A 81 11.98 -3.91 11.82
C ARG A 81 11.39 -5.08 12.62
N PRO A 82 10.35 -4.90 13.45
CA PRO A 82 9.77 -6.01 14.21
C PRO A 82 9.11 -7.10 13.35
N TYR A 83 8.86 -6.81 12.08
CA TYR A 83 8.15 -7.71 11.15
C TYR A 83 9.08 -8.42 10.17
N LEU A 84 10.40 -8.23 10.33
CA LEU A 84 11.38 -8.77 9.39
C LEU A 84 11.32 -10.30 9.27
N ALA A 85 11.25 -11.00 10.39
CA ALA A 85 11.16 -12.46 10.38
C ALA A 85 9.87 -12.96 9.72
N ALA A 86 8.72 -12.37 10.06
CA ALA A 86 7.43 -12.75 9.49
C ALA A 86 7.39 -12.46 7.98
N ALA A 87 7.90 -11.30 7.55
CA ALA A 87 7.97 -10.93 6.14
C ALA A 87 8.90 -11.88 5.36
N THR A 88 10.02 -12.27 5.95
CA THR A 88 10.96 -13.21 5.32
C THR A 88 10.32 -14.57 5.13
N ALA A 89 9.64 -15.09 6.14
CA ALA A 89 8.95 -16.38 6.06
C ALA A 89 7.87 -16.37 4.96
N LEU A 90 7.10 -15.29 4.88
CA LEU A 90 6.07 -15.13 3.87
C LEU A 90 6.66 -15.00 2.46
N ALA A 91 7.76 -14.25 2.33
CA ALA A 91 8.46 -14.09 1.05
C ALA A 91 8.98 -15.43 0.52
N ILE A 92 9.49 -16.28 1.39
CA ILE A 92 9.94 -17.64 1.04
C ILE A 92 8.73 -18.50 0.63
N ALA A 93 7.67 -18.48 1.42
CA ALA A 93 6.48 -19.30 1.16
C ALA A 93 5.79 -18.93 -0.16
N LEU A 94 5.76 -17.65 -0.50
CA LEU A 94 5.11 -17.14 -1.71
C LEU A 94 6.07 -17.00 -2.90
N ASP A 95 7.37 -17.15 -2.68
CA ASP A 95 8.39 -16.83 -3.67
C ASP A 95 8.16 -15.43 -4.26
N HIS A 96 8.12 -14.44 -3.37
CA HIS A 96 7.76 -13.06 -3.71
C HIS A 96 8.71 -12.08 -3.03
N PRO A 97 8.98 -10.91 -3.64
CA PRO A 97 9.84 -9.90 -3.01
C PRO A 97 9.40 -9.53 -1.60
N ALA A 98 10.36 -9.48 -0.68
CA ALA A 98 10.09 -9.26 0.73
C ALA A 98 9.45 -7.90 1.02
N SER A 99 9.72 -6.87 0.19
CA SER A 99 9.14 -5.55 0.36
C SER A 99 7.61 -5.59 0.40
N ASP A 100 6.98 -6.31 -0.52
CA ASP A 100 5.52 -6.47 -0.53
C ASP A 100 5.03 -7.29 0.67
N CYS A 101 5.83 -8.25 1.12
CA CYS A 101 5.47 -9.12 2.25
C CYS A 101 5.52 -8.40 3.60
N VAL A 102 6.27 -7.32 3.72
CA VAL A 102 6.26 -6.47 4.93
C VAL A 102 4.87 -5.90 5.18
N TYR A 103 4.20 -5.42 4.14
CA TYR A 103 2.82 -4.91 4.25
C TYR A 103 1.87 -5.97 4.78
N VAL A 104 1.94 -7.17 4.23
CA VAL A 104 1.08 -8.28 4.64
C VAL A 104 1.36 -8.69 6.09
N ALA A 105 2.64 -8.77 6.47
CA ALA A 105 3.03 -9.13 7.83
C ALA A 105 2.48 -8.14 8.86
N ILE A 106 2.56 -6.86 8.59
CA ILE A 106 2.03 -5.81 9.47
C ILE A 106 0.51 -5.85 9.53
N ALA A 107 -0.15 -5.96 8.39
CA ALA A 107 -1.61 -6.03 8.32
C ALA A 107 -2.14 -7.23 9.11
N ALA A 108 -1.49 -8.38 9.00
CA ALA A 108 -1.87 -9.59 9.74
C ALA A 108 -1.71 -9.42 11.25
N GLU A 109 -0.58 -8.86 11.69
CA GLU A 109 -0.32 -8.65 13.12
C GLU A 109 -1.30 -7.66 13.74
N LEU A 110 -1.61 -6.58 13.03
CA LEU A 110 -2.52 -5.54 13.51
C LEU A 110 -3.99 -5.87 13.25
N ALA A 111 -4.27 -6.98 12.56
CA ALA A 111 -5.61 -7.41 12.18
C ALA A 111 -6.40 -6.33 11.44
N VAL A 112 -5.74 -5.66 10.49
CA VAL A 112 -6.34 -4.63 9.63
C VAL A 112 -6.34 -5.09 8.17
N PRO A 113 -7.29 -4.62 7.34
CA PRO A 113 -7.26 -4.93 5.92
C PRO A 113 -6.09 -4.23 5.23
N LEU A 114 -5.50 -4.91 4.26
CA LEU A 114 -4.51 -4.36 3.34
C LEU A 114 -5.23 -3.97 2.05
N VAL A 115 -5.10 -2.71 1.65
CA VAL A 115 -5.62 -2.23 0.37
C VAL A 115 -4.45 -1.97 -0.57
N THR A 116 -4.52 -2.55 -1.75
CA THR A 116 -3.50 -2.41 -2.79
C THR A 116 -4.15 -2.22 -4.16
N ALA A 117 -3.48 -1.50 -5.05
CA ALA A 117 -3.89 -1.36 -6.44
C ALA A 117 -3.35 -2.49 -7.32
N ASP A 118 -2.47 -3.33 -6.80
CA ASP A 118 -1.87 -4.45 -7.54
C ASP A 118 -2.79 -5.67 -7.50
N GLU A 119 -3.60 -5.84 -8.54
CA GLU A 119 -4.57 -6.93 -8.63
C GLU A 119 -3.92 -8.32 -8.74
N ARG A 120 -2.73 -8.42 -9.33
CA ARG A 120 -1.98 -9.67 -9.38
C ARG A 120 -1.55 -10.10 -7.98
N TRP A 121 -1.11 -9.15 -7.17
CA TRP A 121 -0.74 -9.38 -5.79
C TRP A 121 -1.94 -9.82 -4.95
N VAL A 122 -3.07 -9.15 -5.10
CA VAL A 122 -4.33 -9.56 -4.45
C VAL A 122 -4.67 -11.00 -4.79
N LYS A 123 -4.63 -11.36 -6.06
CA LYS A 123 -4.95 -12.72 -6.52
C LYS A 123 -3.99 -13.75 -5.90
N LYS A 124 -2.69 -13.45 -5.91
CA LYS A 124 -1.66 -14.32 -5.36
C LYS A 124 -1.87 -14.54 -3.86
N LEU A 125 -2.17 -13.48 -3.11
CA LEU A 125 -2.43 -13.57 -1.67
C LEU A 125 -3.69 -14.36 -1.36
N ARG A 126 -4.76 -14.17 -2.11
CA ARG A 126 -6.02 -14.89 -1.92
C ARG A 126 -5.92 -16.38 -2.25
N GLN A 127 -4.95 -16.78 -3.06
CA GLN A 127 -4.68 -18.18 -3.41
C GLN A 127 -3.71 -18.86 -2.46
N HIS A 128 -3.17 -18.14 -1.48
CA HIS A 128 -2.19 -18.70 -0.55
C HIS A 128 -2.81 -19.81 0.30
N PRO A 129 -2.23 -21.02 0.31
CA PRO A 129 -2.72 -22.13 1.14
C PRO A 129 -2.75 -21.77 2.62
N GLY A 130 -3.84 -22.09 3.31
CA GLY A 130 -4.03 -21.74 4.70
C GLY A 130 -4.54 -20.33 4.95
N GLY A 131 -4.64 -19.50 3.90
CA GLY A 131 -5.15 -18.15 3.97
C GLY A 131 -4.21 -17.15 4.64
N LEU A 132 -4.70 -15.94 4.82
CA LEU A 132 -4.01 -14.87 5.51
C LEU A 132 -4.83 -14.43 6.72
N ARG A 133 -4.14 -13.87 7.73
CA ARG A 133 -4.80 -13.37 8.95
C ARG A 133 -5.41 -11.99 8.79
N CYS A 134 -5.36 -11.41 7.60
CA CYS A 134 -5.97 -10.11 7.30
C CYS A 134 -6.73 -10.18 5.98
N PRO A 135 -7.81 -9.41 5.84
CA PRO A 135 -8.43 -9.23 4.53
C PRO A 135 -7.49 -8.51 3.58
N VAL A 136 -7.49 -8.92 2.32
CA VAL A 136 -6.78 -8.24 1.24
C VAL A 136 -7.82 -7.68 0.28
N VAL A 137 -7.78 -6.37 0.06
CA VAL A 137 -8.77 -5.64 -0.72
C VAL A 137 -8.08 -4.99 -1.91
N ALA A 138 -8.59 -5.24 -3.11
CA ALA A 138 -8.16 -4.51 -4.30
C ALA A 138 -8.73 -3.09 -4.26
N LEU A 139 -7.97 -2.11 -4.72
CA LEU A 139 -8.44 -0.72 -4.74
C LEU A 139 -9.77 -0.59 -5.50
N THR A 140 -9.96 -1.35 -6.57
CA THR A 140 -11.19 -1.36 -7.36
C THR A 140 -12.41 -1.85 -6.58
N GLU A 141 -12.21 -2.54 -5.46
CA GLU A 141 -13.30 -3.06 -4.62
C GLU A 141 -13.74 -2.08 -3.53
N VAL A 142 -12.94 -1.02 -3.29
CA VAL A 142 -13.16 -0.11 -2.14
C VAL A 142 -14.54 0.54 -2.17
N SER A 143 -14.98 1.05 -3.31
CA SER A 143 -16.27 1.74 -3.42
C SER A 143 -17.46 0.86 -3.01
N SER A 144 -17.37 -0.44 -3.21
CA SER A 144 -18.43 -1.37 -2.83
C SER A 144 -18.40 -1.77 -1.35
N LEU A 145 -17.36 -1.40 -0.62
CA LEU A 145 -17.16 -1.76 0.79
C LEU A 145 -17.38 -0.58 1.76
N LEU A 146 -17.65 0.59 1.23
CA LEU A 146 -17.86 1.80 2.05
C LEU A 146 -19.25 1.86 2.67
#